data_44c0287af1c8a626f7bb49ad1b28b84e
#
_entry.id   44c0287af1c8a626f7bb49ad1b28b84e
#
_cell.length_a   1.000
_cell.length_b   1.000
_cell.length_c   1.000
_cell.angle_alpha   90.00
_cell.angle_beta   90.00
_cell.angle_gamma   90.00
#
_symmetry.space_group_name_H-M   'P 1'
#
loop_
_entity.id
_entity.type
_entity.pdbx_description
1 polymer ?
#
loop_
_entity_poly.entity_id
_entity_poly.type
_entity_poly.pdbx_seq_one_letter_code
_entity_poly.pdbx_strand_id
1 'polypeptide(L)'
;MDDGEIGQVAAVERQLQRSLGAWVGVSAVGGTAAIAAGRSRKDPLLRAFGLQTLLWAAVDAGVLSASTRGGTPPAGRLRTLLLANTAADVGYVGVGTALAARPDRVPRRLRGRRTSDAALRGHGLAVVLQGLALLVIDSTAAARLRPPRS
;
A
#
# COMPACT_ATOMS: atom_id res chain seq x y z
N MET A 1 -31.00 -1.52 6.09
CA MET A 1 -29.94 -0.59 6.49
C MET A 1 -30.65 0.64 7.02
N ASP A 2 -30.43 1.01 8.27
CA ASP A 2 -31.00 2.23 8.83
C ASP A 2 -30.16 3.47 8.41
N ASP A 3 -30.71 4.67 8.54
CA ASP A 3 -30.06 5.91 8.14
C ASP A 3 -28.73 6.15 8.92
N GLY A 4 -28.65 5.65 10.15
CA GLY A 4 -27.46 5.73 10.98
C GLY A 4 -26.32 4.85 10.44
N GLU A 5 -26.62 3.65 9.96
CA GLU A 5 -25.65 2.73 9.35
C GLU A 5 -25.10 3.31 8.03
N ILE A 6 -25.98 3.86 7.18
CA ILE A 6 -25.60 4.51 5.92
C ILE A 6 -24.65 5.67 6.20
N GLY A 7 -24.97 6.53 7.17
CA GLY A 7 -24.14 7.65 7.56
C GLY A 7 -22.75 7.23 8.08
N GLN A 8 -22.68 6.15 8.87
CA GLN A 8 -21.44 5.61 9.39
C GLN A 8 -20.54 5.06 8.26
N VAL A 9 -21.09 4.27 7.35
CA VAL A 9 -20.34 3.70 6.21
C VAL A 9 -19.78 4.81 5.34
N ALA A 10 -20.61 5.81 4.99
CA ALA A 10 -20.16 6.96 4.19
C ALA A 10 -19.07 7.79 4.89
N ALA A 11 -19.09 7.91 6.22
CA ALA A 11 -18.04 8.59 6.97
C ALA A 11 -16.73 7.81 6.96
N VAL A 12 -16.77 6.49 7.13
CA VAL A 12 -15.59 5.61 7.06
C VAL A 12 -14.99 5.64 5.66
N GLU A 13 -15.82 5.56 4.61
CA GLU A 13 -15.39 5.60 3.22
C GLU A 13 -14.68 6.92 2.88
N ARG A 14 -15.26 8.06 3.25
CA ARG A 14 -14.62 9.37 3.08
C ARG A 14 -13.29 9.48 3.80
N GLN A 15 -13.18 8.95 5.02
CA GLN A 15 -11.94 8.94 5.78
C GLN A 15 -10.89 8.06 5.10
N LEU A 16 -11.28 6.87 4.63
CA LEU A 16 -10.42 5.95 3.89
C LEU A 16 -9.87 6.63 2.62
N GLN A 17 -10.74 7.24 1.82
CA GLN A 17 -10.35 7.96 0.60
C GLN A 17 -9.38 9.11 0.89
N ARG A 18 -9.59 9.87 1.98
CA ARG A 18 -8.67 10.95 2.39
C ARG A 18 -7.31 10.41 2.81
N SER A 19 -7.29 9.35 3.63
CA SER A 19 -6.05 8.74 4.10
C SER A 19 -5.25 8.13 2.94
N LEU A 20 -5.94 7.40 2.04
CA LEU A 20 -5.31 6.82 0.86
C LEU A 20 -4.82 7.91 -0.10
N GLY A 21 -5.59 8.96 -0.34
CA GLY A 21 -5.19 10.09 -1.18
C GLY A 21 -3.97 10.83 -0.63
N ALA A 22 -3.91 11.06 0.69
CA ALA A 22 -2.75 11.64 1.35
C ALA A 22 -1.52 10.73 1.20
N TRP A 23 -1.70 9.42 1.38
CA TRP A 23 -0.63 8.44 1.20
C TRP A 23 -0.09 8.40 -0.23
N VAL A 24 -0.98 8.42 -1.23
CA VAL A 24 -0.62 8.52 -2.66
C VAL A 24 0.26 9.75 -2.91
N GLY A 25 -0.14 10.92 -2.39
CA GLY A 25 0.62 12.16 -2.52
C GLY A 25 2.02 12.06 -1.90
N VAL A 26 2.11 11.57 -0.66
CA VAL A 26 3.39 11.37 0.06
C VAL A 26 4.28 10.38 -0.69
N SER A 27 3.71 9.27 -1.18
CA SER A 27 4.43 8.24 -1.94
C SER A 27 4.93 8.78 -3.28
N ALA A 28 4.15 9.58 -3.98
CA ALA A 28 4.56 10.18 -5.26
C ALA A 28 5.74 11.14 -5.08
N VAL A 29 5.65 12.04 -4.09
CA VAL A 29 6.73 12.99 -3.77
C VAL A 29 7.97 12.27 -3.27
N GLY A 30 7.82 11.39 -2.28
CA GLY A 30 8.92 10.64 -1.67
C GLY A 30 9.61 9.71 -2.66
N GLY A 31 8.84 8.99 -3.49
CA GLY A 31 9.36 8.12 -4.54
C GLY A 31 10.17 8.88 -5.58
N THR A 32 9.66 10.04 -6.03
CA THR A 32 10.38 10.92 -6.98
C THR A 32 11.68 11.45 -6.38
N ALA A 33 11.64 11.93 -5.13
CA ALA A 33 12.82 12.41 -4.42
C ALA A 33 13.87 11.30 -4.24
N ALA A 34 13.44 10.09 -3.89
CA ALA A 34 14.34 8.94 -3.75
C ALA A 34 15.00 8.55 -5.08
N ILE A 35 14.27 8.59 -6.20
CA ILE A 35 14.85 8.36 -7.53
C ILE A 35 15.89 9.44 -7.86
N ALA A 36 15.57 10.71 -7.64
CA ALA A 36 16.48 11.81 -7.92
C ALA A 36 17.77 11.70 -7.09
N ALA A 37 17.64 11.48 -5.76
CA ALA A 37 18.77 11.26 -4.87
C ALA A 37 19.59 10.02 -5.26
N GLY A 38 18.91 8.92 -5.61
CA GLY A 38 19.56 7.69 -6.03
C GLY A 38 20.31 7.83 -7.36
N ARG A 39 19.86 8.70 -8.26
CA ARG A 39 20.59 9.03 -9.50
C ARG A 39 21.82 9.85 -9.23
N SER A 40 21.71 10.93 -8.44
CA SER A 40 22.83 11.83 -8.13
C SER A 40 23.92 11.13 -7.33
N ARG A 41 23.56 10.23 -6.42
CA ARG A 41 24.49 9.47 -5.58
C ARG A 41 24.94 8.14 -6.21
N LYS A 42 24.44 7.79 -7.39
CA LYS A 42 24.64 6.48 -8.05
C LYS A 42 24.26 5.30 -7.15
N ASP A 43 23.22 5.50 -6.31
CA ASP A 43 22.76 4.51 -5.33
C ASP A 43 21.61 3.67 -5.91
N PRO A 44 21.85 2.37 -6.21
CA PRO A 44 20.82 1.50 -6.76
C PRO A 44 19.70 1.18 -5.77
N LEU A 45 19.95 1.22 -4.45
CA LEU A 45 18.95 0.99 -3.43
C LEU A 45 17.90 2.11 -3.45
N LEU A 46 18.36 3.37 -3.37
CA LEU A 46 17.44 4.53 -3.38
C LEU A 46 16.64 4.61 -4.68
N ARG A 47 17.26 4.31 -5.83
CA ARG A 47 16.56 4.28 -7.12
C ARG A 47 15.46 3.23 -7.16
N ALA A 48 15.77 2.02 -6.69
CA ALA A 48 14.83 0.91 -6.66
C ALA A 48 13.70 1.16 -5.66
N PHE A 49 14.03 1.69 -4.47
CA PHE A 49 13.05 2.12 -3.47
C PHE A 49 12.07 3.13 -4.05
N GLY A 50 12.60 4.20 -4.65
CA GLY A 50 11.74 5.26 -5.21
C GLY A 50 10.88 4.77 -6.37
N LEU A 51 11.42 3.93 -7.27
CA LEU A 51 10.67 3.34 -8.37
C LEU A 51 9.52 2.47 -7.85
N GLN A 52 9.79 1.60 -6.89
CA GLN A 52 8.77 0.72 -6.28
C GLN A 52 7.69 1.53 -5.57
N THR A 53 8.09 2.59 -4.85
CA THR A 53 7.14 3.50 -4.18
C THR A 53 6.23 4.20 -5.19
N LEU A 54 6.75 4.66 -6.33
CA LEU A 54 5.92 5.26 -7.39
C LEU A 54 4.97 4.26 -8.05
N LEU A 55 5.41 3.02 -8.26
CA LEU A 55 4.54 1.98 -8.80
C LEU A 55 3.35 1.71 -7.87
N TRP A 56 3.58 1.63 -6.56
CA TRP A 56 2.52 1.50 -5.58
C TRP A 56 1.61 2.74 -5.53
N ALA A 57 2.18 3.95 -5.56
CA ALA A 57 1.38 5.17 -5.62
C ALA A 57 0.42 5.18 -6.84
N ALA A 58 0.85 4.65 -7.98
CA ALA A 58 0.00 4.51 -9.16
C ALA A 58 -1.12 3.48 -8.96
N VAL A 59 -0.83 2.34 -8.30
CA VAL A 59 -1.84 1.32 -7.94
C VAL A 59 -2.87 1.92 -6.99
N ASP A 60 -2.42 2.56 -5.91
CA ASP A 60 -3.30 3.17 -4.90
C ASP A 60 -4.17 4.29 -5.50
N ALA A 61 -3.61 5.10 -6.41
CA ALA A 61 -4.37 6.11 -7.15
C ALA A 61 -5.45 5.48 -8.04
N GLY A 62 -5.15 4.33 -8.64
CA GLY A 62 -6.13 3.54 -9.39
C GLY A 62 -7.26 3.02 -8.52
N VAL A 63 -6.95 2.46 -7.36
CA VAL A 63 -7.92 1.99 -6.37
C VAL A 63 -8.80 3.16 -5.88
N LEU A 64 -8.17 4.28 -5.51
CA LEU A 64 -8.89 5.49 -5.10
C LEU A 64 -9.84 5.99 -6.20
N SER A 65 -9.37 6.05 -7.44
CA SER A 65 -10.20 6.46 -8.58
C SER A 65 -11.38 5.50 -8.83
N ALA A 66 -11.18 4.21 -8.65
CA ALA A 66 -12.26 3.23 -8.77
C ALA A 66 -13.28 3.37 -7.64
N SER A 67 -12.82 3.59 -6.40
CA SER A 67 -13.69 3.76 -5.23
C SER A 67 -14.58 5.00 -5.32
N THR A 68 -14.09 6.08 -5.93
CA THR A 68 -14.87 7.32 -6.11
C THR A 68 -15.94 7.24 -7.20
N ARG A 69 -15.82 6.28 -8.12
CA ARG A 69 -16.81 6.05 -9.20
C ARG A 69 -17.89 5.03 -8.81
N GLY A 70 -17.63 4.23 -7.79
CA GLY A 70 -18.58 3.24 -7.28
C GLY A 70 -19.59 3.86 -6.32
N GLY A 71 -20.74 3.19 -6.13
CA GLY A 71 -21.65 3.52 -5.04
C GLY A 71 -21.11 3.01 -3.70
N THR A 72 -21.63 3.58 -2.58
CA THR A 72 -21.28 3.14 -1.23
C THR A 72 -21.66 1.67 -1.02
N PRO A 73 -20.70 0.78 -0.73
CA PRO A 73 -20.99 -0.65 -0.54
C PRO A 73 -21.69 -0.87 0.81
N PRO A 74 -22.43 -1.99 0.98
CA PRO A 74 -22.95 -2.39 2.29
C PRO A 74 -21.83 -2.53 3.32
N ALA A 75 -22.10 -2.16 4.59
CA ALA A 75 -21.12 -2.16 5.69
C ALA A 75 -20.36 -3.49 5.84
N GLY A 76 -21.08 -4.62 5.79
CA GLY A 76 -20.49 -5.96 5.88
C GLY A 76 -19.51 -6.26 4.75
N ARG A 77 -19.86 -5.87 3.51
CA ARG A 77 -18.99 -6.05 2.35
C ARG A 77 -17.74 -5.18 2.46
N LEU A 78 -17.88 -3.92 2.81
CA LEU A 78 -16.75 -3.01 2.99
C LEU A 78 -15.81 -3.53 4.08
N ARG A 79 -16.34 -3.95 5.23
CA ARG A 79 -15.55 -4.52 6.31
C ARG A 79 -14.81 -5.80 5.87
N THR A 80 -15.46 -6.69 5.15
CA THR A 80 -14.81 -7.92 4.64
C THR A 80 -13.65 -7.58 3.69
N LEU A 81 -13.84 -6.62 2.78
CA LEU A 81 -12.78 -6.17 1.87
C LEU A 81 -11.59 -5.57 2.64
N LEU A 82 -11.86 -4.70 3.62
CA LEU A 82 -10.79 -4.11 4.45
C LEU A 82 -10.03 -5.15 5.27
N LEU A 83 -10.69 -6.16 5.81
CA LEU A 83 -10.02 -7.26 6.52
C LEU A 83 -9.18 -8.13 5.57
N ALA A 84 -9.66 -8.39 4.36
CA ALA A 84 -8.91 -9.11 3.35
C ALA A 84 -7.65 -8.32 2.93
N ASN A 85 -7.79 -7.00 2.72
CA ASN A 85 -6.66 -6.12 2.44
C ASN A 85 -5.66 -6.12 3.62
N THR A 86 -6.13 -5.95 4.85
CA THR A 86 -5.29 -6.02 6.06
C THR A 86 -4.46 -7.32 6.10
N ALA A 87 -5.05 -8.46 5.76
CA ALA A 87 -4.33 -9.72 5.69
C ALA A 87 -3.28 -9.73 4.56
N ALA A 88 -3.61 -9.15 3.39
CA ALA A 88 -2.67 -9.00 2.29
C ALA A 88 -1.50 -8.07 2.65
N ASP A 89 -1.76 -6.97 3.38
CA ASP A 89 -0.75 -6.03 3.83
C ASP A 89 0.28 -6.67 4.75
N VAL A 90 -0.17 -7.55 5.67
CA VAL A 90 0.74 -8.37 6.49
C VAL A 90 1.62 -9.24 5.60
N GLY A 91 1.05 -9.84 4.56
CA GLY A 91 1.79 -10.61 3.55
C GLY A 91 2.85 -9.75 2.83
N TYR A 92 2.49 -8.54 2.41
CA TYR A 92 3.44 -7.59 1.78
C TYR A 92 4.58 -7.22 2.72
N VAL A 93 4.29 -6.92 3.99
CA VAL A 93 5.34 -6.66 5.00
C VAL A 93 6.26 -7.86 5.14
N GLY A 94 5.74 -9.07 5.22
CA GLY A 94 6.54 -10.31 5.30
C GLY A 94 7.44 -10.52 4.08
N VAL A 95 6.88 -10.44 2.87
CA VAL A 95 7.61 -10.59 1.61
C VAL A 95 8.65 -9.48 1.44
N GLY A 96 8.26 -8.22 1.70
CA GLY A 96 9.17 -7.09 1.61
C GLY A 96 10.35 -7.21 2.58
N THR A 97 10.08 -7.64 3.81
CA THR A 97 11.11 -7.89 4.84
C THR A 97 12.07 -9.01 4.39
N ALA A 98 11.53 -10.12 3.89
CA ALA A 98 12.36 -11.22 3.37
C ALA A 98 13.26 -10.76 2.21
N LEU A 99 12.72 -9.98 1.28
CA LEU A 99 13.45 -9.43 0.13
C LEU A 99 14.53 -8.43 0.57
N ALA A 100 14.24 -7.56 1.54
CA ALA A 100 15.19 -6.60 2.05
C ALA A 100 16.31 -7.24 2.87
N ALA A 101 15.97 -8.23 3.71
CA ALA A 101 16.94 -8.90 4.59
C ALA A 101 17.82 -9.91 3.85
N ARG A 102 17.27 -10.63 2.88
CA ARG A 102 17.93 -11.76 2.21
C ARG A 102 17.79 -11.70 0.67
N PRO A 103 18.28 -10.63 0.03
CA PRO A 103 18.21 -10.49 -1.42
C PRO A 103 18.97 -11.60 -2.15
N ASP A 104 20.04 -12.14 -1.54
CA ASP A 104 20.85 -13.26 -2.03
C ASP A 104 20.03 -14.54 -2.25
N ARG A 105 18.96 -14.75 -1.49
CA ARG A 105 18.08 -15.92 -1.62
C ARG A 105 17.11 -15.86 -2.81
N VAL A 106 16.96 -14.72 -3.45
CA VAL A 106 16.14 -14.63 -4.66
C VAL A 106 16.80 -15.39 -5.79
N PRO A 107 16.15 -16.43 -6.37
CA PRO A 107 16.73 -17.22 -7.45
C PRO A 107 17.15 -16.34 -8.64
N ARG A 108 18.34 -16.61 -9.21
CA ARG A 108 18.87 -15.82 -10.34
C ARG A 108 17.92 -15.73 -11.53
N ARG A 109 17.12 -16.77 -11.77
CA ARG A 109 16.09 -16.79 -12.81
C ARG A 109 14.98 -15.76 -12.62
N LEU A 110 14.70 -15.35 -11.35
CA LEU A 110 13.70 -14.34 -11.02
C LEU A 110 14.29 -12.93 -10.92
N ARG A 111 15.64 -12.82 -10.93
CA ARG A 111 16.34 -11.54 -10.96
C ARG A 111 16.48 -11.10 -12.41
N GLY A 112 16.14 -9.87 -12.72
CA GLY A 112 16.56 -9.28 -13.99
C GLY A 112 18.10 -9.30 -14.08
N ARG A 113 18.65 -9.53 -15.28
CA ARG A 113 20.12 -9.66 -15.52
C ARG A 113 20.98 -8.55 -14.89
N ARG A 114 20.41 -7.39 -14.59
CA ARG A 114 21.10 -6.20 -14.05
C ARG A 114 20.65 -5.80 -12.64
N THR A 115 19.86 -6.64 -11.97
CA THR A 115 19.33 -6.30 -10.64
C THR A 115 20.34 -6.68 -9.57
N SER A 116 20.88 -5.67 -8.88
CA SER A 116 21.80 -5.86 -7.76
C SER A 116 21.08 -6.20 -6.46
N ASP A 117 21.79 -6.77 -5.48
CA ASP A 117 21.23 -7.01 -4.15
C ASP A 117 20.78 -5.70 -3.46
N ALA A 118 21.51 -4.60 -3.67
CA ALA A 118 21.10 -3.29 -3.19
C ALA A 118 19.77 -2.84 -3.79
N ALA A 119 19.54 -3.07 -5.09
CA ALA A 119 18.26 -2.77 -5.72
C ALA A 119 17.13 -3.64 -5.17
N LEU A 120 17.36 -4.95 -4.96
CA LEU A 120 16.38 -5.83 -4.34
C LEU A 120 16.03 -5.40 -2.92
N ARG A 121 17.02 -4.98 -2.13
CA ARG A 121 16.77 -4.38 -0.81
C ARG A 121 15.91 -3.12 -0.90
N GLY A 122 16.18 -2.24 -1.87
CA GLY A 122 15.37 -1.05 -2.10
C GLY A 122 13.91 -1.37 -2.42
N HIS A 123 13.67 -2.34 -3.31
CA HIS A 123 12.31 -2.83 -3.59
C HIS A 123 11.66 -3.40 -2.33
N GLY A 124 12.36 -4.25 -1.57
CA GLY A 124 11.84 -4.85 -0.34
C GLY A 124 11.45 -3.80 0.70
N LEU A 125 12.30 -2.81 0.94
CA LEU A 125 12.01 -1.72 1.89
C LEU A 125 10.80 -0.89 1.48
N ALA A 126 10.63 -0.61 0.19
CA ALA A 126 9.45 0.09 -0.32
C ALA A 126 8.17 -0.73 -0.11
N VAL A 127 8.22 -2.05 -0.34
CA VAL A 127 7.07 -2.95 -0.09
C VAL A 127 6.72 -3.02 1.39
N VAL A 128 7.72 -3.05 2.29
CA VAL A 128 7.48 -2.98 3.75
C VAL A 128 6.79 -1.68 4.12
N LEU A 129 7.30 -0.55 3.66
CA LEU A 129 6.73 0.76 3.96
C LEU A 129 5.28 0.86 3.46
N GLN A 130 5.03 0.41 2.23
CA GLN A 130 3.70 0.37 1.64
C GLN A 130 2.74 -0.51 2.45
N GLY A 131 3.15 -1.76 2.74
CA GLY A 131 2.33 -2.69 3.50
C GLY A 131 2.00 -2.17 4.91
N LEU A 132 2.95 -1.54 5.61
CA LEU A 132 2.69 -0.94 6.93
C LEU A 132 1.71 0.24 6.84
N ALA A 133 1.83 1.11 5.85
CA ALA A 133 0.93 2.24 5.68
C ALA A 133 -0.51 1.78 5.39
N LEU A 134 -0.69 0.85 4.44
CA LEU A 134 -2.00 0.29 4.11
C LEU A 134 -2.57 -0.51 5.28
N LEU A 135 -1.75 -1.30 5.98
CA LEU A 135 -2.16 -2.04 7.18
C LEU A 135 -2.81 -1.10 8.22
N VAL A 136 -2.22 0.06 8.46
CA VAL A 136 -2.78 1.07 9.39
C VAL A 136 -4.06 1.67 8.84
N ILE A 137 -4.10 2.02 7.55
CA ILE A 137 -5.26 2.63 6.91
C ILE A 137 -6.44 1.66 6.94
N ASP A 138 -6.26 0.43 6.46
CA ASP A 138 -7.32 -0.56 6.28
C ASP A 138 -7.81 -1.12 7.61
N SER A 139 -6.89 -1.45 8.54
CA SER A 139 -7.27 -1.94 9.88
C SER A 139 -8.04 -0.88 10.68
N THR A 140 -7.63 0.39 10.59
CA THR A 140 -8.32 1.49 11.27
C THR A 140 -9.73 1.69 10.69
N ALA A 141 -9.88 1.63 9.37
CA ALA A 141 -11.18 1.71 8.71
C ALA A 141 -12.08 0.51 9.06
N ALA A 142 -11.54 -0.71 9.05
CA ALA A 142 -12.28 -1.93 9.42
C ALA A 142 -12.76 -1.90 10.88
N ALA A 143 -11.95 -1.38 11.81
CA ALA A 143 -12.29 -1.27 13.23
C ALA A 143 -13.45 -0.29 13.49
N ARG A 144 -13.64 0.71 12.62
CA ARG A 144 -14.75 1.68 12.73
C ARG A 144 -16.09 1.15 12.23
N LEU A 145 -16.08 0.08 11.42
CA LEU A 145 -17.27 -0.58 10.96
C LEU A 145 -17.74 -1.58 12.02
N ARG A 146 -18.85 -1.31 12.68
CA ARG A 146 -19.43 -2.24 13.66
C ARG A 146 -19.85 -3.54 12.96
N PRO A 147 -19.60 -4.72 13.55
CA PRO A 147 -20.21 -5.94 13.06
C PRO A 147 -21.74 -5.79 13.15
N PRO A 148 -22.51 -6.41 12.23
CA PRO A 148 -23.95 -6.46 12.35
C PRO A 148 -24.31 -7.03 13.73
N ARG A 149 -25.26 -6.39 14.41
CA ARG A 149 -25.81 -6.93 15.67
C ARG A 149 -26.52 -8.23 15.31
N SER A 150 -26.05 -9.36 15.85
CA SER A 150 -26.73 -10.67 15.80
C SER A 150 -27.99 -10.66 16.64
#